data_75e80a778c48c9b02969238c2824c2dc
#
_entry.id   75e80a778c48c9b02969238c2824c2dc
#
_cell.length_a   1.000
_cell.length_b   1.000
_cell.length_c   1.000
_cell.angle_alpha   90.00
_cell.angle_beta   90.00
_cell.angle_gamma   90.00
#
_symmetry.space_group_name_H-M   'P 1'
#
loop_
_entity.id
_entity.type
_entity.pdbx_description
1 polymer ?
#
loop_
_entity_poly.entity_id
_entity_poly.type
_entity_poly.pdbx_seq_one_letter_code
_entity_poly.pdbx_strand_id
1 'polypeptide(L)' 'MNLEHLSKDKEQRKQQLSLIIHNCRVYGVEIKKELIEEYNKLNK' A
#
# COMPACT_ATOMS: atom_id res chain seq x y z
N MET A 1 -22.73 7.12 6.64
CA MET A 1 -21.94 6.80 6.32
C MET A 1 -20.98 6.11 6.92
N ASN A 2 -20.32 5.46 6.48
CA ASN A 2 -19.66 4.57 7.08
C ASN A 2 -18.23 4.78 7.18
N LEU A 3 -17.69 5.16 8.32
CA LEU A 3 -16.28 5.24 8.61
C LEU A 3 -15.62 3.88 8.45
N GLU A 4 -16.39 2.84 8.75
CA GLU A 4 -15.87 1.49 8.58
C GLU A 4 -15.53 1.20 7.13
N HIS A 5 -16.38 1.69 6.24
CA HIS A 5 -16.14 1.48 4.82
C HIS A 5 -14.84 2.13 4.37
N LEU A 6 -14.61 3.35 4.84
CA LEU A 6 -13.39 4.06 4.52
C LEU A 6 -12.15 3.35 5.08
N SER A 7 -12.28 2.81 6.30
CA SER A 7 -11.17 2.09 6.91
C SER A 7 -10.82 0.85 6.11
N LYS A 8 -11.85 0.15 5.65
CA LYS A 8 -11.62 -1.06 4.86
C LYS A 8 -10.92 -0.74 3.54
N ASP A 9 -11.32 0.36 2.91
CA ASP A 9 -10.69 0.76 1.65
C ASP A 9 -9.21 1.05 1.86
N LYS A 10 -8.88 1.74 2.94
CA LYS A 10 -7.50 2.04 3.24
C LYS A 10 -6.71 0.78 3.54
N GLU A 11 -7.30 -0.14 4.26
CA GLU A 11 -6.63 -1.39 4.59
C GLU A 11 -6.37 -2.20 3.34
N GLN A 12 -7.34 -2.28 2.45
CA GLN A 12 -7.16 -3.01 1.20
C GLN A 12 -6.05 -2.39 0.37
N ARG A 13 -6.05 -1.06 0.26
CA ARG A 13 -5.01 -0.39 -0.51
C ARG A 13 -3.64 -0.62 0.11
N LYS A 14 -3.57 -0.55 1.42
CA LYS A 14 -2.33 -0.77 2.13
C LYS A 14 -1.79 -2.17 1.87
N GLN A 15 -2.68 -3.16 1.90
CA GLN A 15 -2.29 -4.53 1.64
C GLN A 15 -1.80 -4.72 0.22
N GLN A 16 -2.46 -4.09 -0.74
CA GLN A 16 -2.03 -4.14 -2.13
C GLN A 16 -0.63 -3.57 -2.28
N LEU A 17 -0.42 -2.39 -1.69
CA LEU A 17 0.88 -1.74 -1.78
C LEU A 17 1.96 -2.58 -1.12
N SER A 18 1.65 -3.15 0.03
CA SER A 18 2.59 -4.01 0.73
C SER A 18 2.98 -5.20 -0.14
N LEU A 19 2.00 -5.78 -0.81
CA LEU A 19 2.25 -6.92 -1.68
C LEU A 19 3.12 -6.52 -2.86
N ILE A 20 2.82 -5.37 -3.46
CA ILE A 20 3.61 -4.88 -4.59
C ILE A 20 5.05 -4.64 -4.16
N ILE A 21 5.24 -4.00 -3.01
CA ILE A 21 6.56 -3.72 -2.50
C ILE A 21 7.32 -5.02 -2.22
N HIS A 22 6.64 -5.98 -1.63
CA HIS A 22 7.25 -7.26 -1.34
C HIS A 22 7.68 -7.96 -2.62
N ASN A 23 6.80 -7.98 -3.62
CA ASN A 23 7.11 -8.64 -4.89
C ASN A 23 8.29 -7.96 -5.58
N CYS A 24 8.35 -6.64 -5.54
CA CYS A 24 9.45 -5.93 -6.14
C CYS A 24 10.77 -6.32 -5.51
N ARG A 25 10.77 -6.52 -4.20
CA ARG A 25 11.99 -6.93 -3.50
C ARG A 25 12.40 -8.34 -3.90
N VAL A 26 11.41 -9.23 -3.98
CA VAL A 26 11.69 -10.62 -4.33
C VAL A 26 12.25 -10.73 -5.73
N TYR A 27 11.69 -9.96 -6.67
CA TYR A 27 12.12 -10.01 -8.05
C TYR A 27 13.27 -9.06 -8.37
N GLY A 28 13.67 -8.25 -7.42
CA GLY A 28 14.75 -7.29 -7.64
C GLY A 28 14.35 -6.15 -8.54
N VAL A 29 13.08 -5.80 -8.55
CA VAL A 29 12.55 -4.72 -9.37
C VAL A 29 12.53 -3.43 -8.56
N GLU A 30 12.82 -2.32 -9.23
CA GLU A 30 12.83 -1.04 -8.57
C GLU A 30 11.41 -0.59 -8.24
N ILE A 31 11.20 -0.09 -7.01
CA ILE A 31 9.89 0.36 -6.57
C ILE A 31 9.73 1.84 -6.87
N LYS A 32 8.58 2.22 -7.39
CA LYS A 32 8.30 3.63 -7.66
C LYS A 32 8.15 4.38 -6.35
N LYS A 33 8.72 5.59 -6.31
CA LYS A 33 8.61 6.43 -5.13
C LYS A 33 7.16 6.70 -4.76
N GLU A 34 6.33 6.89 -5.77
CA GLU A 34 4.92 7.17 -5.54
C GLU A 34 4.25 6.09 -4.70
N LEU A 35 4.58 4.85 -4.99
CA LEU A 35 4.01 3.73 -4.25
C LEU A 35 4.47 3.72 -2.80
N ILE A 36 5.74 4.01 -2.59
CA ILE A 36 6.30 4.05 -1.24
C ILE A 36 5.66 5.18 -0.44
N GLU A 37 5.50 6.34 -1.06
CA GLU A 37 4.89 7.47 -0.39
C GLU A 37 3.45 7.20 -0.02
N GLU A 38 2.73 6.59 -0.93
CA GLU A 38 1.34 6.25 -0.66
C GLU A 38 1.24 5.25 0.49
N TYR A 39 2.10 4.26 0.49
CA TYR A 39 2.11 3.27 1.55
C TYR A 39 2.41 3.92 2.89
N ASN A 40 3.38 4.83 2.91
CA ASN A 40 3.72 5.53 4.15
C ASN A 40 2.57 6.36 4.68
N LYS A 41 1.84 6.99 3.76
CA LYS A 41 0.68 7.78 4.16
C LYS A 41 -0.39 6.90 4.81
N LEU A 42 -0.63 5.74 4.22
CA LEU A 42 -1.65 4.84 4.73
C LEU A 42 -1.22 4.19 6.02
N ASN A 43 0.07 4.09 6.23
CA ASN A 43 0.61 3.43 7.41
C ASN A 43 0.68 4.34 8.64
N LYS A 44 0.31 5.58 8.48
CA LYS A 44 0.35 6.52 9.58
C LYS A 44 -0.77 6.33 10.56
#